data_9a7a462e71607eaae1a78da6839e16bb
#
_entry.id   9a7a462e71607eaae1a78da6839e16bb
#
_cell.length_a   1.000
_cell.length_b   1.000
_cell.length_c   1.000
_cell.angle_alpha   90.00
_cell.angle_beta   90.00
_cell.angle_gamma   90.00
#
_symmetry.space_group_name_H-M   'P 1'
#
loop_
_entity.id
_entity.type
_entity.pdbx_description
1 polymer ?
#
loop_
_entity_poly.entity_id
_entity_poly.type
_entity_poly.pdbx_seq_one_letter_code
_entity_poly.pdbx_strand_id
1 'polypeptide(L)'
;MDLTENTAVKTTAANTVPNTVLIEDIERTLKLPLLKELCGKTVLITGATGLIGQTLARVLLQYGAGEDPEKKIHVIACVRDREKADRLFEGFASGNLTYLVCDIASLHAKKADRKVDYMIHAASQTSSRAFVEQPVETIFTAVNGTRSALEFARQNEVQ
;
A
#
# COMPACT_ATOMS: atom_id res chain seq x y z
N MET A 1 15.67 -20.93 18.49
CA MET A 1 16.28 -20.76 17.17
C MET A 1 16.01 -19.32 16.77
N ASP A 2 17.05 -18.53 16.76
CA ASP A 2 17.01 -17.07 16.77
C ASP A 2 16.68 -16.55 15.36
N LEU A 3 15.54 -15.87 15.19
CA LEU A 3 15.03 -15.34 13.90
C LEU A 3 15.58 -13.93 13.58
N THR A 4 16.73 -13.56 14.14
CA THR A 4 17.26 -12.20 14.06
C THR A 4 18.29 -11.95 12.95
N GLU A 5 18.63 -12.94 12.13
CA GLU A 5 19.59 -12.75 11.04
C GLU A 5 18.92 -12.93 9.69
N ASN A 6 18.62 -11.87 9.03
CA ASN A 6 18.64 -11.63 7.58
C ASN A 6 17.48 -10.77 7.02
N THR A 7 17.17 -9.64 7.64
CA THR A 7 16.27 -8.64 7.02
C THR A 7 17.09 -7.41 6.63
N ALA A 8 18.01 -7.56 5.68
CA ALA A 8 18.67 -6.41 5.09
C ALA A 8 17.63 -5.63 4.27
N VAL A 9 17.31 -4.42 4.69
CA VAL A 9 16.48 -3.50 3.93
C VAL A 9 17.17 -3.23 2.59
N LYS A 10 16.57 -3.71 1.49
CA LYS A 10 17.09 -3.46 0.14
C LYS A 10 16.92 -1.98 -0.20
N THR A 11 18.01 -1.25 -0.13
CA THR A 11 18.10 0.13 -0.61
C THR A 11 18.38 0.09 -2.11
N THR A 12 17.42 0.47 -2.93
CA THR A 12 17.62 0.58 -4.38
C THR A 12 18.45 1.82 -4.72
N ALA A 13 19.44 1.62 -5.55
CA ALA A 13 20.36 2.64 -6.04
C ALA A 13 19.69 3.56 -7.06
N ALA A 14 19.05 4.60 -6.59
CA ALA A 14 18.90 5.85 -7.31
C ALA A 14 19.40 6.95 -6.37
N ASN A 15 20.27 7.83 -6.83
CA ASN A 15 21.05 8.87 -6.14
C ASN A 15 20.25 9.80 -5.20
N THR A 16 19.56 9.25 -4.22
CA THR A 16 18.95 9.97 -3.10
C THR A 16 19.55 9.43 -1.82
N VAL A 17 20.07 10.33 -0.98
CA VAL A 17 20.48 10.02 0.39
C VAL A 17 19.40 9.12 1.00
N PRO A 18 19.75 7.93 1.51
CA PRO A 18 18.76 7.04 2.12
C PRO A 18 17.99 7.84 3.17
N ASN A 19 16.67 7.87 3.10
CA ASN A 19 15.87 8.45 4.15
C ASN A 19 15.96 7.51 5.36
N THR A 20 16.95 7.74 6.21
CA THR A 20 17.26 6.92 7.39
C THR A 20 16.05 6.76 8.29
N VAL A 21 15.25 7.82 8.46
CA VAL A 21 14.03 7.80 9.26
C VAL A 21 13.02 6.80 8.69
N LEU A 22 12.82 6.79 7.36
CA LEU A 22 11.91 5.84 6.73
C LEU A 22 12.39 4.39 6.91
N ILE A 23 13.69 4.16 6.80
CA ILE A 23 14.28 2.83 6.99
C ILE A 23 14.07 2.37 8.43
N GLU A 24 14.37 3.22 9.40
CA GLU A 24 14.18 2.93 10.83
C GLU A 24 12.71 2.64 11.17
N ASP A 25 11.78 3.41 10.58
CA ASP A 25 10.34 3.21 10.78
C ASP A 25 9.87 1.87 10.19
N ILE A 26 10.37 1.50 9.01
CA ILE A 26 10.08 0.20 8.40
C ILE A 26 10.64 -0.92 9.29
N GLU A 27 11.90 -0.86 9.70
CA GLU A 27 12.54 -1.88 10.54
C GLU A 27 11.83 -2.04 11.91
N ARG A 28 11.39 -0.94 12.50
CA ARG A 28 10.60 -0.96 13.75
C ARG A 28 9.26 -1.65 13.54
N THR A 29 8.58 -1.31 12.44
CA THR A 29 7.25 -1.84 12.11
C THR A 29 7.32 -3.33 11.79
N LEU A 30 8.38 -3.80 11.11
CA LEU A 30 8.59 -5.22 10.80
C LEU A 30 8.66 -6.13 12.05
N LYS A 31 8.94 -5.56 13.22
CA LYS A 31 8.98 -6.30 14.50
C LYS A 31 7.61 -6.44 15.18
N LEU A 32 6.57 -5.82 14.63
CA LEU A 32 5.23 -5.86 15.23
C LEU A 32 4.60 -7.25 15.09
N PRO A 33 4.11 -7.86 16.20
CA PRO A 33 3.47 -9.19 16.16
C PRO A 33 2.25 -9.25 15.23
N LEU A 34 1.54 -8.13 15.07
CA LEU A 34 0.34 -8.01 14.22
C LEU A 34 0.61 -8.44 12.77
N LEU A 35 1.80 -8.23 12.25
CA LEU A 35 2.14 -8.59 10.86
C LEU A 35 2.04 -10.10 10.61
N LYS A 36 2.21 -10.94 11.65
CA LYS A 36 2.06 -12.39 11.54
C LYS A 36 0.63 -12.80 11.17
N GLU A 37 -0.37 -12.03 11.62
CA GLU A 37 -1.78 -12.29 11.31
C GLU A 37 -2.13 -12.00 9.85
N LEU A 38 -1.30 -11.20 9.19
CA LEU A 38 -1.45 -10.86 7.77
C LEU A 38 -0.73 -11.83 6.83
N CYS A 39 0.04 -12.79 7.35
CA CYS A 39 0.72 -13.79 6.52
C CYS A 39 -0.28 -14.57 5.66
N GLY A 40 0.02 -14.70 4.36
CA GLY A 40 -0.85 -15.34 3.38
C GLY A 40 -2.11 -14.56 3.02
N LYS A 41 -2.28 -13.34 3.55
CA LYS A 41 -3.43 -12.48 3.27
C LYS A 41 -3.15 -11.49 2.14
N THR A 42 -4.22 -11.02 1.53
CA THR A 42 -4.18 -9.97 0.52
C THR A 42 -4.70 -8.66 1.12
N VAL A 43 -3.87 -7.62 1.06
CA VAL A 43 -4.19 -6.28 1.57
C VAL A 43 -4.26 -5.31 0.40
N LEU A 44 -5.43 -4.70 0.17
CA LEU A 44 -5.58 -3.61 -0.79
C LEU A 44 -5.30 -2.28 -0.10
N ILE A 45 -4.44 -1.46 -0.71
CA ILE A 45 -4.10 -0.13 -0.19
C ILE A 45 -4.49 0.92 -1.23
N THR A 46 -5.44 1.78 -0.90
CA THR A 46 -5.72 2.96 -1.71
C THR A 46 -4.77 4.09 -1.35
N GLY A 47 -4.42 4.93 -2.33
CA GLY A 47 -3.40 5.96 -2.08
C GLY A 47 -2.01 5.40 -1.82
N ALA A 48 -1.71 4.23 -2.37
CA ALA A 48 -0.46 3.50 -2.17
C ALA A 48 0.81 4.27 -2.58
N THR A 49 0.71 5.33 -3.40
CA THR A 49 1.82 6.22 -3.77
C THR A 49 1.90 7.50 -2.91
N GLY A 50 1.01 7.66 -1.94
CA GLY A 50 1.06 8.73 -0.92
C GLY A 50 2.03 8.40 0.21
N LEU A 51 2.32 9.37 1.08
CA LEU A 51 3.30 9.23 2.16
C LEU A 51 3.02 8.02 3.07
N ILE A 52 1.80 7.91 3.58
CA ILE A 52 1.41 6.80 4.47
C ILE A 52 1.27 5.50 3.68
N GLY A 53 0.55 5.53 2.54
CA GLY A 53 0.28 4.33 1.75
C GLY A 53 1.53 3.65 1.23
N GLN A 54 2.53 4.42 0.76
CA GLN A 54 3.80 3.83 0.28
C GLN A 54 4.61 3.17 1.40
N THR A 55 4.62 3.78 2.60
CA THR A 55 5.34 3.22 3.75
C THR A 55 4.70 1.90 4.18
N LEU A 56 3.39 1.87 4.32
CA LEU A 56 2.64 0.65 4.65
C LEU A 56 2.85 -0.44 3.60
N ALA A 57 2.74 -0.10 2.30
CA ALA A 57 2.95 -1.06 1.23
C ALA A 57 4.37 -1.66 1.28
N ARG A 58 5.41 -0.84 1.49
CA ARG A 58 6.79 -1.31 1.62
C ARG A 58 6.99 -2.24 2.80
N VAL A 59 6.42 -1.91 3.97
CA VAL A 59 6.46 -2.80 5.14
C VAL A 59 5.85 -4.15 4.82
N LEU A 60 4.64 -4.17 4.27
CA LEU A 60 3.94 -5.42 3.95
C LEU A 60 4.66 -6.25 2.90
N LEU A 61 5.25 -5.61 1.87
CA LEU A 61 6.02 -6.28 0.83
C LEU A 61 7.33 -6.89 1.34
N GLN A 62 7.97 -6.25 2.32
CA GLN A 62 9.20 -6.75 2.93
C GLN A 62 8.96 -7.82 3.99
N TYR A 63 7.80 -7.79 4.64
CA TYR A 63 7.49 -8.77 5.67
C TYR A 63 7.36 -10.16 5.04
N GLY A 64 8.17 -11.11 5.54
CA GLY A 64 8.20 -12.47 4.99
C GLY A 64 8.88 -12.60 3.62
N ALA A 65 9.64 -11.59 3.16
CA ALA A 65 10.29 -11.60 1.83
C ALA A 65 11.26 -12.78 1.61
N GLY A 66 11.78 -13.39 2.68
CA GLY A 66 12.63 -14.59 2.64
C GLY A 66 11.88 -15.90 2.91
N GLU A 67 10.59 -15.85 3.19
CA GLU A 67 9.78 -17.01 3.58
C GLU A 67 9.06 -17.66 2.39
N ASP A 68 8.38 -18.76 2.70
CA ASP A 68 7.51 -19.49 1.79
C ASP A 68 6.56 -18.54 1.04
N PRO A 69 6.46 -18.61 -0.29
CA PRO A 69 5.57 -17.79 -1.09
C PRO A 69 4.11 -17.76 -0.60
N GLU A 70 3.62 -18.85 -0.02
CA GLU A 70 2.26 -18.94 0.54
C GLU A 70 2.07 -18.13 1.83
N LYS A 71 3.15 -17.78 2.52
CA LYS A 71 3.12 -16.97 3.73
C LYS A 71 3.32 -15.48 3.46
N LYS A 72 3.71 -15.09 2.26
CA LYS A 72 3.90 -13.69 1.92
C LYS A 72 2.59 -12.93 1.97
N ILE A 73 2.65 -11.70 2.48
CA ILE A 73 1.53 -10.77 2.39
C ILE A 73 1.46 -10.29 0.94
N HIS A 74 0.31 -10.42 0.30
CA HIS A 74 0.11 -9.89 -1.03
C HIS A 74 -0.47 -8.48 -0.95
N VAL A 75 0.14 -7.53 -1.64
CA VAL A 75 -0.31 -6.13 -1.68
C VAL A 75 -0.96 -5.83 -3.04
N ILE A 76 -2.19 -5.33 -3.01
CA ILE A 76 -2.83 -4.71 -4.16
C ILE A 76 -2.73 -3.19 -3.97
N ALA A 77 -1.86 -2.55 -4.73
CA ALA A 77 -1.69 -1.11 -4.69
C ALA A 77 -2.67 -0.42 -5.65
N CYS A 78 -3.70 0.25 -5.09
CA CYS A 78 -4.60 1.08 -5.88
C CYS A 78 -3.92 2.44 -6.16
N VAL A 79 -3.63 2.70 -7.43
CA VAL A 79 -2.82 3.84 -7.86
C VAL A 79 -3.42 4.51 -9.09
N ARG A 80 -3.19 5.81 -9.27
CA ARG A 80 -3.60 6.55 -10.48
C ARG A 80 -2.51 6.53 -11.56
N ASP A 81 -1.26 6.55 -11.12
CA ASP A 81 -0.08 6.62 -11.96
C ASP A 81 0.77 5.36 -11.73
N ARG A 82 0.76 4.48 -12.73
CA ARG A 82 1.47 3.22 -12.71
C ARG A 82 2.98 3.41 -12.74
N GLU A 83 3.48 4.33 -13.55
CA GLU A 83 4.92 4.56 -13.70
C GLU A 83 5.53 5.11 -12.40
N LYS A 84 4.80 6.03 -11.73
CA LYS A 84 5.20 6.49 -10.40
C LYS A 84 5.24 5.34 -9.39
N ALA A 85 4.25 4.45 -9.44
CA ALA A 85 4.20 3.31 -8.53
C ALA A 85 5.35 2.33 -8.78
N ASP A 86 5.67 2.02 -10.05
CA ASP A 86 6.78 1.14 -10.41
C ASP A 86 8.12 1.68 -9.87
N ARG A 87 8.38 3.00 -10.00
CA ARG A 87 9.58 3.63 -9.42
C ARG A 87 9.61 3.57 -7.89
N LEU A 88 8.45 3.75 -7.23
CA LEU A 88 8.38 3.75 -5.76
C LEU A 88 8.56 2.36 -5.16
N PHE A 89 8.13 1.33 -5.85
CA PHE A 89 8.18 -0.05 -5.35
C PHE A 89 9.27 -0.89 -6.00
N GLU A 90 10.14 -0.27 -6.80
CA GLU A 90 11.32 -0.93 -7.35
C GLU A 90 12.16 -1.56 -6.24
N GLY A 91 12.51 -2.84 -6.39
CA GLY A 91 13.29 -3.60 -5.40
C GLY A 91 12.52 -4.08 -4.16
N PHE A 92 11.27 -3.66 -3.95
CA PHE A 92 10.44 -4.13 -2.83
C PHE A 92 9.55 -5.32 -3.20
N ALA A 93 9.11 -5.38 -4.46
CA ALA A 93 8.21 -6.43 -4.91
C ALA A 93 8.97 -7.72 -5.23
N SER A 94 8.54 -8.83 -4.66
CA SER A 94 9.06 -10.18 -4.91
C SER A 94 7.94 -11.11 -5.37
N GLY A 95 7.14 -10.67 -6.37
CA GLY A 95 5.99 -11.42 -6.90
C GLY A 95 4.72 -11.30 -6.05
N ASN A 96 4.74 -10.48 -5.00
CA ASN A 96 3.61 -10.28 -4.08
C ASN A 96 2.99 -8.88 -4.17
N LEU A 97 3.19 -8.17 -5.28
CA LEU A 97 2.60 -6.86 -5.57
C LEU A 97 1.81 -6.92 -6.87
N THR A 98 0.57 -6.47 -6.82
CA THR A 98 -0.23 -6.17 -8.01
C THR A 98 -0.74 -4.73 -7.96
N TYR A 99 -1.09 -4.18 -9.13
CA TYR A 99 -1.60 -2.82 -9.22
C TYR A 99 -3.05 -2.82 -9.71
N LEU A 100 -3.87 -2.04 -9.03
CA LEU A 100 -5.20 -1.68 -9.47
C LEU A 100 -5.17 -0.21 -9.91
N VAL A 101 -5.04 0.00 -11.23
CA VAL A 101 -4.90 1.35 -11.78
C VAL A 101 -6.26 1.97 -11.98
N CYS A 102 -6.61 2.94 -11.12
CA CYS A 102 -7.86 3.69 -11.21
C CYS A 102 -7.84 4.96 -10.33
N ASP A 103 -8.78 5.85 -10.61
CA ASP A 103 -9.14 6.91 -9.65
C ASP A 103 -9.95 6.30 -8.51
N ILE A 104 -9.78 6.83 -7.30
CA ILE A 104 -10.47 6.33 -6.09
C ILE A 104 -11.99 6.39 -6.23
N ALA A 105 -12.53 7.38 -6.90
CA ALA A 105 -13.98 7.52 -7.10
C ALA A 105 -14.57 6.41 -7.99
N SER A 106 -13.74 5.73 -8.78
CA SER A 106 -14.14 4.62 -9.66
C SER A 106 -13.74 3.23 -9.15
N LEU A 107 -13.18 3.12 -7.94
CA LEU A 107 -12.73 1.84 -7.37
C LEU A 107 -13.86 0.81 -7.28
N HIS A 108 -15.08 1.23 -6.92
CA HIS A 108 -16.25 0.36 -6.82
C HIS A 108 -16.60 -0.39 -8.12
N ALA A 109 -16.19 0.14 -9.29
CA ALA A 109 -16.42 -0.48 -10.60
C ALA A 109 -15.27 -1.43 -11.00
N LYS A 110 -14.25 -1.59 -10.16
CA LYS A 110 -13.10 -2.46 -10.44
C LYS A 110 -13.29 -3.83 -9.80
N LYS A 111 -12.60 -4.81 -10.38
CA LYS A 111 -12.46 -6.14 -9.78
C LYS A 111 -11.00 -6.37 -9.42
N ALA A 112 -10.78 -6.92 -8.25
CA ALA A 112 -9.47 -7.45 -7.88
C ALA A 112 -9.24 -8.79 -8.62
N ASP A 113 -7.99 -9.08 -8.94
CA ASP A 113 -7.56 -10.33 -9.58
C ASP A 113 -7.56 -11.53 -8.61
N ARG A 114 -7.73 -11.23 -7.32
CA ARG A 114 -7.78 -12.20 -6.23
C ARG A 114 -8.68 -11.72 -5.09
N LYS A 115 -9.00 -12.62 -4.17
CA LYS A 115 -9.71 -12.26 -2.94
C LYS A 115 -8.93 -11.20 -2.17
N VAL A 116 -9.60 -10.16 -1.71
CA VAL A 116 -9.06 -9.13 -0.82
C VAL A 116 -9.51 -9.44 0.59
N ASP A 117 -8.57 -9.68 1.50
CA ASP A 117 -8.89 -9.96 2.90
C ASP A 117 -9.07 -8.67 3.69
N TYR A 118 -8.21 -7.68 3.48
CA TYR A 118 -8.23 -6.38 4.18
C TYR A 118 -8.06 -5.22 3.22
N MET A 119 -8.65 -4.08 3.57
CA MET A 119 -8.45 -2.84 2.82
C MET A 119 -8.01 -1.71 3.75
N ILE A 120 -6.97 -0.98 3.33
CA ILE A 120 -6.50 0.24 3.96
C ILE A 120 -6.82 1.41 3.04
N HIS A 121 -7.74 2.28 3.49
CA HIS A 121 -8.11 3.47 2.72
C HIS A 121 -7.27 4.67 3.16
N ALA A 122 -6.16 4.92 2.42
CA ALA A 122 -5.25 6.04 2.64
C ALA A 122 -5.28 7.08 1.50
N ALA A 123 -6.17 6.91 0.52
CA ALA A 123 -6.35 7.88 -0.56
C ALA A 123 -7.14 9.09 -0.07
N SER A 124 -6.52 10.26 -0.10
CA SER A 124 -7.16 11.55 0.17
C SER A 124 -6.43 12.67 -0.58
N GLN A 125 -7.11 13.79 -0.78
CA GLN A 125 -6.46 15.01 -1.21
C GLN A 125 -5.79 15.66 0.01
N THR A 126 -4.46 15.84 -0.05
CA THR A 126 -3.68 16.39 1.07
C THR A 126 -2.97 17.72 0.74
N SER A 127 -3.16 18.24 -0.48
CA SER A 127 -2.58 19.50 -0.90
C SER A 127 -3.31 20.67 -0.26
N SER A 128 -2.62 21.47 0.59
CA SER A 128 -3.16 22.69 1.18
C SER A 128 -3.66 23.67 0.12
N ARG A 129 -2.99 23.71 -1.02
CA ARG A 129 -3.40 24.55 -2.16
C ARG A 129 -4.75 24.09 -2.71
N ALA A 130 -4.97 22.78 -2.88
CA ALA A 130 -6.23 22.25 -3.36
C ALA A 130 -7.40 22.54 -2.40
N PHE A 131 -7.15 22.52 -1.08
CA PHE A 131 -8.17 22.89 -0.09
C PHE A 131 -8.66 24.34 -0.25
N VAL A 132 -7.78 25.24 -0.68
CA VAL A 132 -8.12 26.66 -0.84
C VAL A 132 -8.68 26.96 -2.24
N GLU A 133 -8.04 26.43 -3.28
CA GLU A 133 -8.38 26.75 -4.67
C GLU A 133 -9.53 25.91 -5.23
N GLN A 134 -9.71 24.68 -4.72
CA GLN A 134 -10.69 23.71 -5.22
C GLN A 134 -11.41 23.01 -4.04
N PRO A 135 -12.08 23.74 -3.15
CA PRO A 135 -12.68 23.17 -1.94
C PRO A 135 -13.81 22.18 -2.26
N VAL A 136 -14.62 22.45 -3.27
CA VAL A 136 -15.74 21.61 -3.67
C VAL A 136 -15.24 20.27 -4.20
N GLU A 137 -14.28 20.28 -5.10
CA GLU A 137 -13.63 19.09 -5.68
C GLU A 137 -12.93 18.28 -4.60
N THR A 138 -12.31 18.96 -3.63
CA THR A 138 -11.65 18.32 -2.49
C THR A 138 -12.66 17.56 -1.64
N ILE A 139 -13.80 18.17 -1.32
CA ILE A 139 -14.86 17.52 -0.55
C ILE A 139 -15.44 16.34 -1.35
N PHE A 140 -15.77 16.52 -2.62
CA PHE A 140 -16.29 15.44 -3.45
C PHE A 140 -15.30 14.29 -3.61
N THR A 141 -14.01 14.58 -3.75
CA THR A 141 -12.98 13.53 -3.80
C THR A 141 -12.96 12.73 -2.51
N ALA A 142 -13.03 13.36 -1.36
CA ALA A 142 -13.06 12.69 -0.07
C ALA A 142 -14.32 11.84 0.11
N VAL A 143 -15.50 12.42 -0.15
CA VAL A 143 -16.79 11.74 0.06
C VAL A 143 -17.01 10.61 -0.95
N ASN A 144 -16.86 10.90 -2.24
CA ASN A 144 -17.06 9.90 -3.30
C ASN A 144 -15.99 8.84 -3.30
N GLY A 145 -14.73 9.21 -2.97
CA GLY A 145 -13.63 8.27 -2.82
C GLY A 145 -13.88 7.27 -1.69
N THR A 146 -14.27 7.77 -0.51
CA THR A 146 -14.62 6.92 0.63
C THR A 146 -15.83 6.04 0.32
N ARG A 147 -16.89 6.60 -0.29
CA ARG A 147 -18.06 5.83 -0.73
C ARG A 147 -17.64 4.69 -1.69
N SER A 148 -16.82 5.00 -2.68
CA SER A 148 -16.35 4.04 -3.65
C SER A 148 -15.51 2.92 -3.00
N ALA A 149 -14.67 3.27 -2.03
CA ALA A 149 -13.90 2.31 -1.25
C ALA A 149 -14.80 1.37 -0.44
N LEU A 150 -15.77 1.92 0.28
CA LEU A 150 -16.73 1.13 1.06
C LEU A 150 -17.58 0.21 0.18
N GLU A 151 -18.03 0.69 -0.98
CA GLU A 151 -18.80 -0.11 -1.94
C GLU A 151 -17.96 -1.25 -2.51
N PHE A 152 -16.69 -1.00 -2.86
CA PHE A 152 -15.75 -2.04 -3.26
C PHE A 152 -15.58 -3.09 -2.16
N ALA A 153 -15.38 -2.64 -0.90
CA ALA A 153 -15.21 -3.54 0.23
C ALA A 153 -16.44 -4.42 0.44
N ARG A 154 -17.64 -3.83 0.37
CA ARG A 154 -18.91 -4.56 0.47
C ARG A 154 -19.08 -5.59 -0.63
N GLN A 155 -18.78 -5.25 -1.89
CA GLN A 155 -18.90 -6.13 -3.04
C GLN A 155 -17.92 -7.30 -3.03
N ASN A 156 -16.75 -7.12 -2.42
CA ASN A 156 -15.68 -8.11 -2.36
C ASN A 156 -15.56 -8.77 -0.97
N GLU A 157 -16.53 -8.57 -0.07
CA GLU A 157 -16.58 -9.15 1.28
C GLU A 157 -15.26 -8.93 2.06
N VAL A 158 -14.71 -7.71 1.92
CA VAL A 158 -13.46 -7.31 2.59
C VAL A 158 -13.72 -7.04 4.07
N GLN A 159 -12.80 -7.46 4.91
CA GLN A 159 -12.79 -7.18 6.36
C GLN A 159 -12.07 -5.85 6.66
#